data_a8071babde6ae77d5d7d087c7f794fc2
#
_entry.id   a8071babde6ae77d5d7d087c7f794fc2
#
_cell.length_a   1.000
_cell.length_b   1.000
_cell.length_c   1.000
_cell.angle_alpha   90.00
_cell.angle_beta   90.00
_cell.angle_gamma   90.00
#
_symmetry.space_group_name_H-M   'P 1'
#
loop_
_entity.id
_entity.type
_entity.pdbx_description
1 polymer ?
#
loop_
_entity_poly.entity_id
_entity_poly.type
_entity_poly.pdbx_seq_one_letter_code
_entity_poly.pdbx_strand_id
1 'polypeptide(L)'
;MEEKSSLSPVGLLVSILKYSIATVINFLIYGISLLLVAWLVDPAVWGEVDIFISTSTLFMNICILGLDQSFIRFFNEPPHPLDKQKLFGACFGLSSVVLLLTCVVCCVFFPQKVLSIFFTDPKADIYLALLFLNALMAMVGRYLNIMYRMEGNIKLYTIESVAMQFFSKMFYLVAVFLGATFENMVLWFTAGMVLFAFIFLWPNRSWVSFSPSVLFSKANRQIMPYGLALAPTAIMLWVNSLFSKVYIAKTIGNGPAGVFSMVSLLSNVVAIIQAGFATFWSAFIYANYKTEQEKIKQVHDYLTFLIVEFLCVLLAFEDVIFFFLGPDYRSGMAVFPIMLLVPVFLIIAETTVYGISIAKKPIHDTIGIGLSVVSNILFCMLLAPGFGLYGVCIALAGSNIVMFLYRTIVAQKLYCSIVSYKRTTLVCLIMFVLVFAACVMNGNFVAKLAVSLGGMVIYIIIYRRQLMSAIALAKEIIGGFLNKKKA
;
A
#
# COMPACT_ATOMS: atom_id res chain seq x y z
N MET A 1 -5.85 10.51 -35.65
CA MET A 1 -4.63 9.68 -35.93
C MET A 1 -3.88 9.27 -34.65
N GLU A 2 -4.14 9.85 -33.49
CA GLU A 2 -3.49 9.50 -32.21
C GLU A 2 -4.06 8.23 -31.51
N GLU A 3 -5.30 7.87 -31.78
CA GLU A 3 -5.98 6.75 -31.10
C GLU A 3 -5.46 5.33 -31.50
N LYS A 4 -4.86 5.19 -32.68
CA LYS A 4 -4.25 3.91 -33.13
C LYS A 4 -2.83 3.67 -32.63
N SER A 5 -2.12 4.71 -32.18
CA SER A 5 -0.74 4.57 -31.65
C SER A 5 -0.71 4.04 -30.21
N SER A 6 -1.79 4.25 -29.45
CA SER A 6 -1.90 3.83 -28.03
C SER A 6 -2.09 2.32 -27.86
N LEU A 7 -2.56 1.61 -28.88
CA LEU A 7 -2.76 0.14 -28.88
C LEU A 7 -1.52 -0.64 -29.36
N SER A 8 -0.46 0.03 -29.80
CA SER A 8 0.80 -0.64 -30.12
C SER A 8 1.53 -1.03 -28.82
N PRO A 9 2.30 -2.14 -28.79
CA PRO A 9 3.12 -2.50 -27.64
C PRO A 9 4.04 -1.37 -27.17
N VAL A 10 4.55 -0.57 -28.10
CA VAL A 10 5.39 0.61 -27.82
C VAL A 10 4.56 1.75 -27.21
N GLY A 11 3.34 1.99 -27.69
CA GLY A 11 2.42 2.98 -27.14
C GLY A 11 1.99 2.65 -25.71
N LEU A 12 1.73 1.36 -25.43
CA LEU A 12 1.45 0.87 -24.07
C LEU A 12 2.67 1.08 -23.15
N LEU A 13 3.86 0.73 -23.61
CA LEU A 13 5.10 0.91 -22.82
C LEU A 13 5.36 2.39 -22.51
N VAL A 14 5.17 3.27 -23.48
CA VAL A 14 5.31 4.73 -23.29
C VAL A 14 4.26 5.26 -22.29
N SER A 15 3.04 4.77 -22.34
CA SER A 15 1.99 5.15 -21.38
C SER A 15 2.34 4.68 -19.97
N ILE A 16 2.78 3.44 -19.81
CA ILE A 16 3.25 2.91 -18.51
C ILE A 16 4.39 3.76 -17.96
N LEU A 17 5.40 4.08 -18.77
CA LEU A 17 6.52 4.93 -18.37
C LEU A 17 6.06 6.33 -17.92
N LYS A 18 5.11 6.95 -18.63
CA LYS A 18 4.57 8.25 -18.27
C LYS A 18 3.85 8.24 -16.91
N TYR A 19 3.05 7.22 -16.61
CA TYR A 19 2.42 7.06 -15.29
C TYR A 19 3.45 6.73 -14.20
N SER A 20 4.54 6.03 -14.54
CA SER A 20 5.61 5.68 -13.59
C SER A 20 6.40 6.90 -13.09
N ILE A 21 6.43 8.02 -13.84
CA ILE A 21 7.10 9.25 -13.40
C ILE A 21 6.51 9.75 -12.08
N ALA A 22 5.18 9.79 -11.95
CA ALA A 22 4.52 10.14 -10.70
C ALA A 22 4.96 9.24 -9.54
N THR A 23 5.05 7.93 -9.79
CA THR A 23 5.47 6.94 -8.78
C THR A 23 6.91 7.19 -8.30
N VAL A 24 7.84 7.49 -9.23
CA VAL A 24 9.24 7.78 -8.88
C VAL A 24 9.36 9.06 -8.05
N ILE A 25 8.67 10.15 -8.45
CA ILE A 25 8.69 11.41 -7.71
C ILE A 25 8.06 11.23 -6.33
N ASN A 26 6.93 10.54 -6.25
CA ASN A 26 6.26 10.23 -4.98
C ASN A 26 7.17 9.43 -4.05
N PHE A 27 7.93 8.47 -4.59
CA PHE A 27 8.91 7.71 -3.83
C PHE A 27 10.03 8.59 -3.26
N LEU A 28 10.56 9.53 -4.06
CA LEU A 28 11.60 10.45 -3.58
C LEU A 28 11.06 11.36 -2.46
N ILE A 29 9.87 11.95 -2.63
CA ILE A 29 9.22 12.76 -1.60
C ILE A 29 9.02 11.94 -0.32
N TYR A 30 8.52 10.71 -0.46
CA TYR A 30 8.30 9.81 0.65
C TYR A 30 9.62 9.47 1.39
N GLY A 31 10.67 9.11 0.67
CA GLY A 31 11.98 8.79 1.24
C GLY A 31 12.63 9.99 1.96
N ILE A 32 12.56 11.17 1.36
CA ILE A 32 13.06 12.41 1.98
C ILE A 32 12.27 12.71 3.27
N SER A 33 10.93 12.65 3.20
CA SER A 33 10.09 12.86 4.37
C SER A 33 10.39 11.90 5.51
N LEU A 34 10.58 10.62 5.18
CA LEU A 34 10.91 9.57 6.15
C LEU A 34 12.23 9.85 6.86
N LEU A 35 13.27 10.23 6.12
CA LEU A 35 14.58 10.59 6.69
C LEU A 35 14.47 11.83 7.59
N LEU A 36 13.75 12.87 7.14
CA LEU A 36 13.55 14.08 7.95
C LEU A 36 12.79 13.80 9.24
N VAL A 37 11.73 12.98 9.19
CA VAL A 37 11.03 12.55 10.41
C VAL A 37 11.97 11.79 11.34
N ALA A 38 12.76 10.88 10.81
CA ALA A 38 13.67 10.07 11.63
C ALA A 38 14.74 10.90 12.37
N TRP A 39 15.12 12.06 11.85
CA TRP A 39 16.11 12.94 12.46
C TRP A 39 15.52 14.07 13.32
N LEU A 40 14.28 14.48 13.04
CA LEU A 40 13.73 15.73 13.58
C LEU A 40 12.54 15.52 14.53
N VAL A 41 11.97 14.32 14.58
CA VAL A 41 10.75 14.05 15.33
C VAL A 41 10.97 12.89 16.30
N ASP A 42 10.60 13.09 17.56
CA ASP A 42 10.63 12.02 18.58
C ASP A 42 9.71 10.85 18.17
N PRO A 43 10.15 9.59 18.37
CA PRO A 43 9.33 8.41 18.04
C PRO A 43 7.95 8.39 18.71
N ALA A 44 7.81 8.89 19.95
CA ALA A 44 6.52 8.90 20.63
C ALA A 44 5.55 9.88 19.96
N VAL A 45 6.04 11.07 19.57
CA VAL A 45 5.24 12.04 18.80
C VAL A 45 4.88 11.47 17.43
N TRP A 46 5.85 10.87 16.74
CA TRP A 46 5.59 10.29 15.42
C TRP A 46 4.58 9.15 15.48
N GLY A 47 4.64 8.31 16.50
CA GLY A 47 3.69 7.23 16.73
C GLY A 47 2.25 7.72 16.80
N GLU A 48 2.00 8.78 17.57
CA GLU A 48 0.67 9.40 17.69
C GLU A 48 0.21 10.08 16.39
N VAL A 49 1.11 10.80 15.71
CA VAL A 49 0.81 11.47 14.44
C VAL A 49 0.48 10.46 13.35
N ASP A 50 1.23 9.36 13.25
CA ASP A 50 0.98 8.32 12.24
C ASP A 50 -0.31 7.54 12.54
N ILE A 51 -0.67 7.34 13.81
CA ILE A 51 -1.99 6.81 14.22
C ILE A 51 -3.09 7.78 13.78
N PHE A 52 -2.93 9.09 13.98
CA PHE A 52 -3.90 10.10 13.55
C PHE A 52 -4.12 10.05 12.02
N ILE A 53 -3.04 10.06 11.25
CA ILE A 53 -3.09 10.00 9.77
C ILE A 53 -3.74 8.68 9.31
N SER A 54 -3.35 7.56 9.92
CA SER A 54 -3.89 6.23 9.59
C SER A 54 -5.37 6.12 9.94
N THR A 55 -5.80 6.71 11.06
CA THR A 55 -7.20 6.75 11.49
C THR A 55 -8.05 7.62 10.56
N SER A 56 -7.55 8.79 10.15
CA SER A 56 -8.21 9.63 9.14
C SER A 56 -8.42 8.86 7.83
N THR A 57 -7.42 8.10 7.40
CA THR A 57 -7.51 7.27 6.20
C THR A 57 -8.49 6.11 6.37
N LEU A 58 -8.56 5.50 7.55
CA LEU A 58 -9.57 4.47 7.86
C LEU A 58 -10.99 5.03 7.74
N PHE A 59 -11.28 6.18 8.37
CA PHE A 59 -12.60 6.82 8.28
C PHE A 59 -12.94 7.22 6.85
N MET A 60 -11.97 7.73 6.08
CA MET A 60 -12.16 7.97 4.65
C MET A 60 -12.61 6.69 3.94
N ASN A 61 -11.91 5.56 4.13
CA ASN A 61 -12.24 4.31 3.43
C ASN A 61 -13.59 3.72 3.90
N ILE A 62 -13.96 3.86 5.18
CA ILE A 62 -15.27 3.47 5.68
C ILE A 62 -16.37 4.31 4.99
N CYS A 63 -16.20 5.63 4.95
CA CYS A 63 -17.23 6.55 4.47
C CYS A 63 -17.33 6.62 2.94
N ILE A 64 -16.28 6.27 2.22
CA ILE A 64 -16.31 6.11 0.75
C ILE A 64 -17.26 4.97 0.33
N LEU A 65 -17.47 3.95 1.16
CA LEU A 65 -18.35 2.80 0.87
C LEU A 65 -18.02 2.11 -0.48
N GLY A 66 -16.77 2.19 -0.95
CA GLY A 66 -16.36 1.65 -2.25
C GLY A 66 -16.92 2.39 -3.47
N LEU A 67 -17.56 3.56 -3.28
CA LEU A 67 -18.15 4.35 -4.36
C LEU A 67 -17.10 4.93 -5.32
N ASP A 68 -15.85 5.05 -4.90
CA ASP A 68 -14.70 5.34 -5.76
C ASP A 68 -14.50 4.24 -6.83
N GLN A 69 -14.70 2.97 -6.48
CA GLN A 69 -14.65 1.85 -7.42
C GLN A 69 -15.88 1.82 -8.33
N SER A 70 -17.04 2.22 -7.79
CA SER A 70 -18.24 2.41 -8.61
C SER A 70 -18.03 3.50 -9.65
N PHE A 71 -17.40 4.63 -9.28
CA PHE A 71 -17.07 5.69 -10.22
C PHE A 71 -16.17 5.19 -11.36
N ILE A 72 -15.13 4.41 -11.06
CA ILE A 72 -14.25 3.79 -12.07
C ILE A 72 -15.06 2.87 -13.00
N ARG A 73 -15.90 2.00 -12.43
CA ARG A 73 -16.65 0.99 -13.21
C ARG A 73 -17.65 1.61 -14.17
N PHE A 74 -18.34 2.66 -13.73
CA PHE A 74 -19.42 3.28 -14.49
C PHE A 74 -18.98 4.53 -15.26
N PHE A 75 -17.72 4.93 -15.25
CA PHE A 75 -17.23 6.17 -15.86
C PHE A 75 -17.52 6.25 -17.36
N ASN A 76 -17.31 5.16 -18.11
CA ASN A 76 -17.55 5.11 -19.56
C ASN A 76 -18.99 4.75 -19.92
N GLU A 77 -19.75 4.18 -18.99
CA GLU A 77 -21.15 3.76 -19.16
C GLU A 77 -21.98 4.22 -17.94
N PRO A 78 -22.18 5.54 -17.75
CA PRO A 78 -22.92 6.06 -16.62
C PRO A 78 -24.37 5.57 -16.64
N PRO A 79 -24.96 5.13 -15.53
CA PRO A 79 -26.36 4.75 -15.46
C PRO A 79 -27.27 5.97 -15.71
N HIS A 80 -28.24 5.81 -16.62
CA HIS A 80 -29.21 6.87 -16.90
C HIS A 80 -29.98 7.31 -15.63
N PRO A 81 -30.18 8.61 -15.37
CA PRO A 81 -29.93 9.78 -16.24
C PRO A 81 -28.60 10.52 -15.99
N LEU A 82 -27.60 9.84 -15.39
CA LEU A 82 -26.32 10.47 -15.05
C LEU A 82 -25.41 10.58 -16.29
N ASP A 83 -24.64 11.67 -16.33
CA ASP A 83 -23.44 11.81 -17.15
C ASP A 83 -22.19 11.65 -16.27
N LYS A 84 -20.99 11.77 -16.83
CA LYS A 84 -19.72 11.58 -16.11
C LYS A 84 -19.58 12.55 -14.92
N GLN A 85 -19.96 13.83 -15.08
CA GLN A 85 -19.88 14.82 -14.01
C GLN A 85 -20.92 14.55 -12.92
N LYS A 86 -22.15 14.22 -13.30
CA LYS A 86 -23.19 13.84 -12.33
C LYS A 86 -22.87 12.52 -11.64
N LEU A 87 -22.24 11.57 -12.31
CA LEU A 87 -21.74 10.33 -11.70
C LEU A 87 -20.68 10.64 -10.62
N PHE A 88 -19.72 11.53 -10.92
CA PHE A 88 -18.76 12.01 -9.92
C PHE A 88 -19.48 12.64 -8.73
N GLY A 89 -20.40 13.59 -9.01
CA GLY A 89 -21.21 14.26 -7.99
C GLY A 89 -22.03 13.28 -7.12
N ALA A 90 -22.59 12.23 -7.73
CA ALA A 90 -23.29 11.18 -7.00
C ALA A 90 -22.36 10.39 -6.07
N CYS A 91 -21.25 9.85 -6.59
CA CYS A 91 -20.31 9.03 -5.80
C CYS A 91 -19.62 9.87 -4.71
N PHE A 92 -19.04 10.99 -5.06
CA PHE A 92 -18.37 11.89 -4.11
C PHE A 92 -19.36 12.50 -3.10
N GLY A 93 -20.52 12.95 -3.58
CA GLY A 93 -21.55 13.55 -2.74
C GLY A 93 -22.13 12.58 -1.71
N LEU A 94 -22.46 11.35 -2.12
CA LEU A 94 -22.92 10.31 -1.19
C LEU A 94 -21.85 9.96 -0.14
N SER A 95 -20.62 9.78 -0.57
CA SER A 95 -19.47 9.53 0.34
C SER A 95 -19.29 10.68 1.34
N SER A 96 -19.40 11.94 0.86
CA SER A 96 -19.26 13.14 1.70
C SER A 96 -20.42 13.27 2.70
N VAL A 97 -21.64 12.94 2.30
CA VAL A 97 -22.81 12.92 3.21
C VAL A 97 -22.61 11.88 4.30
N VAL A 98 -22.18 10.66 3.96
CA VAL A 98 -21.89 9.60 4.94
C VAL A 98 -20.80 10.06 5.91
N LEU A 99 -19.73 10.66 5.40
CA LEU A 99 -18.63 11.18 6.24
C LEU A 99 -19.12 12.27 7.20
N LEU A 100 -19.90 13.23 6.72
CA LEU A 100 -20.44 14.32 7.54
C LEU A 100 -21.40 13.79 8.61
N LEU A 101 -22.29 12.84 8.26
CA LEU A 101 -23.19 12.22 9.24
C LEU A 101 -22.40 11.46 10.30
N THR A 102 -21.37 10.70 9.89
CA THR A 102 -20.49 9.98 10.83
C THR A 102 -19.73 10.96 11.72
N CYS A 103 -19.22 12.05 11.15
CA CYS A 103 -18.57 13.13 11.89
C CYS A 103 -19.49 13.73 12.96
N VAL A 104 -20.72 14.12 12.58
CA VAL A 104 -21.70 14.69 13.52
C VAL A 104 -22.01 13.69 14.64
N VAL A 105 -22.30 12.43 14.31
CA VAL A 105 -22.60 11.39 15.32
C VAL A 105 -21.42 11.18 16.26
N CYS A 106 -20.19 11.04 15.74
CA CYS A 106 -19.01 10.81 16.57
C CYS A 106 -18.65 12.02 17.42
N CYS A 107 -18.65 13.24 16.83
CA CYS A 107 -18.23 14.45 17.55
C CYS A 107 -19.26 14.93 18.57
N VAL A 108 -20.56 14.71 18.33
CA VAL A 108 -21.61 15.17 19.26
C VAL A 108 -21.87 14.17 20.37
N PHE A 109 -21.95 12.88 20.04
CA PHE A 109 -22.39 11.86 21.01
C PHE A 109 -21.27 11.07 21.66
N PHE A 110 -20.12 10.89 20.98
CA PHE A 110 -19.09 9.96 21.43
C PHE A 110 -17.64 10.46 21.29
N PRO A 111 -17.31 11.78 21.45
CA PRO A 111 -15.99 12.30 21.06
C PRO A 111 -14.87 11.59 21.81
N GLN A 112 -14.90 11.58 23.13
CA GLN A 112 -13.85 10.95 23.96
C GLN A 112 -13.80 9.43 23.80
N LYS A 113 -14.96 8.77 23.59
CA LYS A 113 -15.03 7.33 23.39
C LYS A 113 -14.34 6.93 22.08
N VAL A 114 -14.54 7.70 20.99
CA VAL A 114 -13.87 7.44 19.71
C VAL A 114 -12.38 7.72 19.82
N LEU A 115 -11.98 8.87 20.39
CA LEU A 115 -10.56 9.20 20.57
C LEU A 115 -9.85 8.17 21.45
N SER A 116 -10.47 7.72 22.54
CA SER A 116 -9.90 6.70 23.43
C SER A 116 -9.71 5.32 22.78
N ILE A 117 -10.35 5.02 21.63
CA ILE A 117 -10.06 3.81 20.88
C ILE A 117 -8.66 3.86 20.26
N PHE A 118 -8.25 5.02 19.77
CA PHE A 118 -7.04 5.18 18.97
C PHE A 118 -5.84 5.75 19.77
N PHE A 119 -6.09 6.64 20.73
CA PHE A 119 -5.04 7.32 21.49
C PHE A 119 -4.97 6.82 22.93
N THR A 120 -3.76 6.80 23.47
CA THR A 120 -3.50 6.40 24.85
C THR A 120 -3.84 7.55 25.80
N ASP A 121 -3.35 8.75 25.46
CA ASP A 121 -3.57 9.94 26.26
C ASP A 121 -4.86 10.65 25.85
N PRO A 122 -5.57 11.31 26.79
CA PRO A 122 -6.75 12.10 26.47
C PRO A 122 -6.39 13.20 25.46
N LYS A 123 -7.13 13.26 24.37
CA LYS A 123 -7.00 14.33 23.36
C LYS A 123 -8.23 15.23 23.41
N ALA A 124 -8.02 16.52 23.12
CA ALA A 124 -9.15 17.46 23.02
C ALA A 124 -10.10 17.06 21.87
N ASP A 125 -11.38 17.27 22.05
CA ASP A 125 -12.44 16.88 21.09
C ASP A 125 -12.21 17.45 19.70
N ILE A 126 -11.53 18.61 19.60
CA ILE A 126 -11.20 19.24 18.31
C ILE A 126 -10.37 18.30 17.40
N TYR A 127 -9.55 17.41 17.97
CA TYR A 127 -8.76 16.48 17.15
C TYR A 127 -9.62 15.44 16.45
N LEU A 128 -10.79 15.10 16.99
CA LEU A 128 -11.75 14.26 16.28
C LEU A 128 -12.33 14.99 15.06
N ALA A 129 -12.67 16.26 15.20
CA ALA A 129 -13.13 17.08 14.07
C ALA A 129 -12.02 17.25 13.00
N LEU A 130 -10.76 17.49 13.42
CA LEU A 130 -9.62 17.54 12.50
C LEU A 130 -9.38 16.20 11.79
N LEU A 131 -9.61 15.07 12.45
CA LEU A 131 -9.51 13.74 11.87
C LEU A 131 -10.52 13.56 10.73
N PHE A 132 -11.80 13.95 10.93
CA PHE A 132 -12.81 13.89 9.89
C PHE A 132 -12.56 14.90 8.77
N LEU A 133 -12.05 16.09 9.09
CA LEU A 133 -11.64 17.08 8.10
C LEU A 133 -10.53 16.51 7.19
N ASN A 134 -9.51 15.88 7.77
CA ASN A 134 -8.45 15.23 7.00
C ASN A 134 -8.98 14.06 6.17
N ALA A 135 -9.93 13.28 6.70
CA ALA A 135 -10.59 12.22 5.93
C ALA A 135 -11.33 12.78 4.71
N LEU A 136 -12.01 13.93 4.85
CA LEU A 136 -12.67 14.63 3.73
C LEU A 136 -11.65 15.13 2.70
N MET A 137 -10.55 15.76 3.13
CA MET A 137 -9.52 16.27 2.22
C MET A 137 -8.85 15.11 1.46
N ALA A 138 -8.54 14.01 2.14
CA ALA A 138 -8.01 12.80 1.51
C ALA A 138 -9.01 12.18 0.51
N MET A 139 -10.30 12.21 0.82
CA MET A 139 -11.37 11.79 -0.10
C MET A 139 -11.42 12.66 -1.36
N VAL A 140 -11.29 13.98 -1.22
CA VAL A 140 -11.19 14.92 -2.36
C VAL A 140 -10.04 14.52 -3.27
N GLY A 141 -8.83 14.36 -2.72
CA GLY A 141 -7.66 13.94 -3.49
C GLY A 141 -7.90 12.61 -4.21
N ARG A 142 -8.43 11.60 -3.51
CA ARG A 142 -8.71 10.30 -4.10
C ARG A 142 -9.65 10.37 -5.30
N TYR A 143 -10.76 11.10 -5.18
CA TYR A 143 -11.72 11.23 -6.29
C TYR A 143 -11.17 12.05 -7.46
N LEU A 144 -10.43 13.13 -7.22
CA LEU A 144 -9.78 13.91 -8.26
C LEU A 144 -8.70 13.11 -9.00
N ASN A 145 -7.88 12.36 -8.25
CA ASN A 145 -6.88 11.48 -8.84
C ASN A 145 -7.49 10.45 -9.80
N ILE A 146 -8.57 9.79 -9.35
CA ILE A 146 -9.29 8.82 -10.16
C ILE A 146 -9.91 9.51 -11.40
N MET A 147 -10.53 10.69 -11.23
CA MET A 147 -11.13 11.45 -12.32
C MET A 147 -10.11 11.77 -13.41
N TYR A 148 -8.95 12.36 -13.06
CA TYR A 148 -7.91 12.67 -14.04
C TYR A 148 -7.38 11.44 -14.76
N ARG A 149 -7.25 10.31 -14.04
CA ARG A 149 -6.86 9.04 -14.62
C ARG A 149 -7.89 8.52 -15.63
N MET A 150 -9.16 8.59 -15.28
CA MET A 150 -10.25 8.10 -16.13
C MET A 150 -10.50 9.00 -17.37
N GLU A 151 -10.19 10.29 -17.26
CA GLU A 151 -10.18 11.22 -18.40
C GLU A 151 -8.95 11.08 -19.30
N GLY A 152 -7.96 10.26 -18.90
CA GLY A 152 -6.71 10.11 -19.63
C GLY A 152 -5.77 11.31 -19.53
N ASN A 153 -6.03 12.26 -18.62
CA ASN A 153 -5.20 13.44 -18.42
C ASN A 153 -3.98 13.12 -17.55
N ILE A 154 -2.98 12.47 -18.17
CA ILE A 154 -1.76 12.01 -17.48
C ILE A 154 -1.04 13.16 -16.79
N LYS A 155 -1.03 14.37 -17.38
CA LYS A 155 -0.34 15.53 -16.82
C LYS A 155 -0.98 15.97 -15.50
N LEU A 156 -2.30 16.19 -15.47
CA LEU A 156 -3.00 16.59 -14.25
C LEU A 156 -2.99 15.47 -13.21
N TYR A 157 -3.15 14.21 -13.62
CA TYR A 157 -2.98 13.06 -12.74
C TYR A 157 -1.61 13.07 -12.04
N THR A 158 -0.53 13.29 -12.79
CA THR A 158 0.83 13.32 -12.23
C THR A 158 1.02 14.50 -11.27
N ILE A 159 0.60 15.71 -11.68
CA ILE A 159 0.74 16.92 -10.85
C ILE A 159 -0.07 16.77 -9.55
N GLU A 160 -1.30 16.30 -9.64
CA GLU A 160 -2.17 16.09 -8.47
C GLU A 160 -1.60 15.03 -7.53
N SER A 161 -1.18 13.87 -8.06
CA SER A 161 -0.58 12.79 -7.27
C SER A 161 0.69 13.24 -6.53
N VAL A 162 1.57 13.98 -7.21
CA VAL A 162 2.80 14.53 -6.62
C VAL A 162 2.48 15.61 -5.58
N ALA A 163 1.54 16.49 -5.87
CA ALA A 163 1.09 17.51 -4.92
C ALA A 163 0.47 16.88 -3.67
N MET A 164 -0.41 15.88 -3.83
CA MET A 164 -1.00 15.14 -2.71
C MET A 164 0.08 14.54 -1.81
N GLN A 165 1.10 13.91 -2.41
CA GLN A 165 2.22 13.34 -1.68
C GLN A 165 3.03 14.42 -0.96
N PHE A 166 3.29 15.54 -1.62
CA PHE A 166 4.03 16.67 -1.05
C PHE A 166 3.26 17.27 0.16
N PHE A 167 2.01 17.65 -0.01
CA PHE A 167 1.22 18.26 1.05
C PHE A 167 1.00 17.30 2.24
N SER A 168 0.81 16.00 1.98
CA SER A 168 0.62 15.02 3.05
C SER A 168 1.91 14.59 3.76
N LYS A 169 3.10 14.78 3.15
CA LYS A 169 4.38 14.27 3.68
C LYS A 169 5.37 15.36 4.07
N MET A 170 5.22 16.58 3.57
CA MET A 170 6.15 17.67 3.87
C MET A 170 5.57 18.74 4.79
N PHE A 171 4.24 18.96 4.74
CA PHE A 171 3.65 20.05 5.49
C PHE A 171 3.73 19.86 7.01
N TYR A 172 3.59 18.66 7.55
CA TYR A 172 3.76 18.44 8.98
C TYR A 172 5.20 18.69 9.45
N LEU A 173 6.21 18.63 8.57
CA LEU A 173 7.59 18.97 8.91
C LEU A 173 7.79 20.47 9.20
N VAL A 174 6.86 21.34 8.75
CA VAL A 174 6.88 22.75 9.13
C VAL A 174 6.76 22.91 10.66
N ALA A 175 6.06 21.98 11.31
CA ALA A 175 5.93 21.95 12.77
C ALA A 175 7.27 21.83 13.50
N VAL A 176 8.31 21.26 12.87
CA VAL A 176 9.65 21.15 13.48
C VAL A 176 10.22 22.52 13.87
N PHE A 177 9.94 23.55 13.06
CA PHE A 177 10.39 24.92 13.34
C PHE A 177 9.60 25.61 14.48
N LEU A 178 8.43 25.05 14.84
CA LEU A 178 7.53 25.56 15.88
C LEU A 178 7.50 24.66 17.14
N GLY A 179 8.33 23.63 17.16
CA GLY A 179 8.30 22.53 18.10
C GLY A 179 7.52 21.34 17.54
N ALA A 180 8.21 20.20 17.38
CA ALA A 180 7.66 18.97 16.82
C ALA A 180 6.77 18.25 17.85
N THR A 181 5.66 18.87 18.25
CA THR A 181 4.63 18.26 19.10
C THR A 181 3.53 17.63 18.27
N PHE A 182 2.75 16.72 18.85
CA PHE A 182 1.60 16.12 18.20
C PHE A 182 0.65 17.18 17.65
N GLU A 183 0.33 18.19 18.47
CA GLU A 183 -0.60 19.27 18.14
C GLU A 183 -0.15 20.05 16.89
N ASN A 184 1.11 20.50 16.90
CA ASN A 184 1.67 21.28 15.79
C ASN A 184 1.75 20.45 14.51
N MET A 185 2.18 19.19 14.60
CA MET A 185 2.27 18.31 13.44
C MET A 185 0.90 18.01 12.82
N VAL A 186 -0.12 17.75 13.64
CA VAL A 186 -1.50 17.53 13.15
C VAL A 186 -2.10 18.78 12.54
N LEU A 187 -1.88 19.96 13.14
CA LEU A 187 -2.38 21.23 12.60
C LEU A 187 -1.74 21.55 11.24
N TRP A 188 -0.41 21.42 11.11
CA TRP A 188 0.26 21.66 9.83
C TRP A 188 -0.08 20.61 8.79
N PHE A 189 -0.19 19.34 9.17
CA PHE A 189 -0.70 18.31 8.27
C PHE A 189 -2.09 18.68 7.74
N THR A 190 -3.00 19.09 8.63
CA THR A 190 -4.35 19.49 8.26
C THR A 190 -4.34 20.74 7.35
N ALA A 191 -3.52 21.74 7.68
CA ALA A 191 -3.37 22.94 6.85
C ALA A 191 -2.88 22.58 5.43
N GLY A 192 -1.90 21.69 5.32
CA GLY A 192 -1.42 21.21 4.04
C GLY A 192 -2.51 20.50 3.22
N MET A 193 -3.28 19.62 3.85
CA MET A 193 -4.35 18.89 3.20
C MET A 193 -5.51 19.80 2.76
N VAL A 194 -5.85 20.82 3.56
CA VAL A 194 -6.86 21.83 3.20
C VAL A 194 -6.36 22.68 2.03
N LEU A 195 -5.10 23.11 2.06
CA LEU A 195 -4.50 23.89 0.97
C LEU A 195 -4.47 23.08 -0.33
N PHE A 196 -4.05 21.81 -0.26
CA PHE A 196 -4.11 20.88 -1.39
C PHE A 196 -5.54 20.80 -1.97
N ALA A 197 -6.53 20.53 -1.11
CA ALA A 197 -7.92 20.41 -1.54
C ALA A 197 -8.42 21.70 -2.19
N PHE A 198 -8.11 22.86 -1.63
CA PHE A 198 -8.47 24.15 -2.20
C PHE A 198 -7.87 24.34 -3.60
N ILE A 199 -6.57 24.07 -3.77
CA ILE A 199 -5.86 24.24 -5.06
C ILE A 199 -6.48 23.36 -6.15
N PHE A 200 -6.82 22.11 -5.84
CA PHE A 200 -7.28 21.15 -6.84
C PHE A 200 -8.80 21.08 -6.98
N LEU A 201 -9.56 21.35 -5.92
CA LEU A 201 -11.02 21.31 -5.99
C LEU A 201 -11.59 22.57 -6.65
N TRP A 202 -11.01 23.73 -6.40
CA TRP A 202 -11.53 25.00 -6.93
C TRP A 202 -11.63 25.02 -8.47
N PRO A 203 -10.61 24.61 -9.24
CA PRO A 203 -10.72 24.51 -10.70
C PRO A 203 -11.74 23.45 -11.16
N ASN A 204 -11.94 22.42 -10.38
CA ASN A 204 -12.81 21.28 -10.68
C ASN A 204 -14.21 21.35 -10.03
N ARG A 205 -14.59 22.53 -9.51
CA ARG A 205 -15.88 22.70 -8.82
C ARG A 205 -17.10 22.32 -9.65
N SER A 206 -17.01 22.36 -10.98
CA SER A 206 -18.09 21.93 -11.89
C SER A 206 -18.40 20.43 -11.81
N TRP A 207 -17.44 19.61 -11.35
CA TRP A 207 -17.64 18.19 -11.12
C TRP A 207 -18.36 17.90 -9.80
N VAL A 208 -18.27 18.82 -8.84
CA VAL A 208 -18.88 18.67 -7.52
C VAL A 208 -20.32 19.19 -7.56
N SER A 209 -21.26 18.26 -7.64
CA SER A 209 -22.68 18.56 -7.62
C SER A 209 -23.36 17.89 -6.43
N PHE A 210 -23.84 18.70 -5.50
CA PHE A 210 -24.66 18.24 -4.37
C PHE A 210 -26.16 18.37 -4.65
N SER A 211 -26.57 18.40 -5.92
CA SER A 211 -27.98 18.49 -6.26
C SER A 211 -28.78 17.28 -5.73
N PRO A 212 -29.91 17.49 -5.06
CA PRO A 212 -30.80 16.42 -4.62
C PRO A 212 -31.19 15.47 -5.76
N SER A 213 -31.34 15.96 -6.98
CA SER A 213 -31.65 15.15 -8.16
C SER A 213 -30.53 14.14 -8.51
N VAL A 214 -29.29 14.44 -8.14
CA VAL A 214 -28.14 13.56 -8.32
C VAL A 214 -28.01 12.60 -7.13
N LEU A 215 -28.09 13.12 -5.90
CA LEU A 215 -27.93 12.32 -4.67
C LEU A 215 -29.05 11.29 -4.48
N PHE A 216 -30.27 11.59 -4.91
CA PHE A 216 -31.44 10.70 -4.81
C PHE A 216 -31.83 10.08 -6.16
N SER A 217 -30.92 10.06 -7.15
CA SER A 217 -31.16 9.46 -8.47
C SER A 217 -31.46 7.97 -8.37
N LYS A 218 -32.38 7.48 -9.21
CA LYS A 218 -32.63 6.04 -9.37
C LYS A 218 -31.37 5.26 -9.82
N ALA A 219 -30.42 5.92 -10.48
CA ALA A 219 -29.14 5.36 -10.88
C ALA A 219 -28.31 4.87 -9.67
N ASN A 220 -28.49 5.46 -8.49
CA ASN A 220 -27.78 5.05 -7.27
C ASN A 220 -28.11 3.61 -6.84
N ARG A 221 -29.26 3.08 -7.27
CA ARG A 221 -29.62 1.65 -7.07
C ARG A 221 -28.67 0.68 -7.79
N GLN A 222 -27.93 1.16 -8.78
CA GLN A 222 -26.90 0.36 -9.48
C GLN A 222 -25.51 0.66 -8.92
N ILE A 223 -25.23 1.91 -8.56
CA ILE A 223 -23.92 2.40 -8.09
C ILE A 223 -23.61 1.87 -6.69
N MET A 224 -24.55 2.02 -5.74
CA MET A 224 -24.31 1.67 -4.32
C MET A 224 -24.03 0.19 -4.07
N PRO A 225 -24.82 -0.78 -4.61
CA PRO A 225 -24.54 -2.19 -4.36
C PRO A 225 -23.17 -2.64 -4.88
N TYR A 226 -22.72 -2.07 -6.00
CA TYR A 226 -21.39 -2.37 -6.53
C TYR A 226 -20.28 -1.89 -5.59
N GLY A 227 -20.36 -0.65 -5.11
CA GLY A 227 -19.40 -0.10 -4.14
C GLY A 227 -19.42 -0.87 -2.82
N LEU A 228 -20.60 -1.08 -2.25
CA LEU A 228 -20.77 -1.78 -0.98
C LEU A 228 -20.23 -3.21 -1.00
N ALA A 229 -20.29 -3.89 -2.15
CA ALA A 229 -19.71 -5.22 -2.29
C ALA A 229 -18.17 -5.22 -2.17
N LEU A 230 -17.50 -4.10 -2.52
CA LEU A 230 -16.04 -3.96 -2.49
C LEU A 230 -15.53 -3.29 -1.21
N ALA A 231 -16.36 -2.50 -0.53
CA ALA A 231 -16.01 -1.75 0.67
C ALA A 231 -15.40 -2.61 1.80
N PRO A 232 -15.95 -3.81 2.16
CA PRO A 232 -15.41 -4.60 3.25
C PRO A 232 -13.94 -4.96 3.07
N THR A 233 -13.52 -5.27 1.85
CA THR A 233 -12.14 -5.63 1.53
C THR A 233 -11.17 -4.46 1.81
N ALA A 234 -11.52 -3.25 1.35
CA ALA A 234 -10.71 -2.06 1.58
C ALA A 234 -10.65 -1.69 3.08
N ILE A 235 -11.78 -1.74 3.77
CA ILE A 235 -11.85 -1.45 5.21
C ILE A 235 -11.00 -2.43 6.01
N MET A 236 -11.11 -3.73 5.75
CA MET A 236 -10.33 -4.76 6.46
C MET A 236 -8.82 -4.58 6.30
N LEU A 237 -8.33 -4.21 5.11
CA LEU A 237 -6.90 -3.93 4.90
C LEU A 237 -6.40 -2.78 5.79
N TRP A 238 -7.18 -1.70 5.91
CA TRP A 238 -6.82 -0.55 6.75
C TRP A 238 -6.94 -0.86 8.23
N VAL A 239 -7.96 -1.61 8.64
CA VAL A 239 -8.11 -2.10 10.02
C VAL A 239 -6.91 -2.96 10.41
N ASN A 240 -6.46 -3.86 9.54
CA ASN A 240 -5.31 -4.73 9.82
C ASN A 240 -4.03 -3.92 10.11
N SER A 241 -3.74 -2.91 9.29
CA SER A 241 -2.57 -2.06 9.45
C SER A 241 -2.65 -1.16 10.71
N LEU A 242 -3.81 -0.51 10.91
CA LEU A 242 -4.01 0.41 12.03
C LEU A 242 -4.06 -0.33 13.37
N PHE A 243 -4.67 -1.53 13.40
CA PHE A 243 -4.77 -2.33 14.63
C PHE A 243 -3.41 -2.55 15.28
N SER A 244 -2.40 -2.97 14.54
CA SER A 244 -1.05 -3.19 15.08
C SER A 244 -0.45 -1.94 15.70
N LYS A 245 -0.60 -0.77 15.05
CA LYS A 245 -0.12 0.52 15.56
C LYS A 245 -0.80 0.91 16.87
N VAL A 246 -2.13 0.86 16.89
CA VAL A 246 -2.92 1.20 18.09
C VAL A 246 -2.66 0.21 19.22
N TYR A 247 -2.53 -1.08 18.90
CA TYR A 247 -2.22 -2.10 19.90
C TYR A 247 -0.87 -1.83 20.56
N ILE A 248 0.19 -1.53 19.77
CA ILE A 248 1.50 -1.18 20.31
C ILE A 248 1.41 0.08 21.19
N ALA A 249 0.78 1.15 20.71
CA ALA A 249 0.65 2.39 21.46
C ALA A 249 0.01 2.17 22.82
N LYS A 250 -1.04 1.33 22.88
CA LYS A 250 -1.80 1.07 24.11
C LYS A 250 -1.16 0.09 25.07
N THR A 251 -0.39 -0.88 24.58
CA THR A 251 0.15 -1.97 25.40
C THR A 251 1.62 -1.82 25.70
N ILE A 252 2.37 -1.17 24.81
CA ILE A 252 3.82 -1.05 24.90
C ILE A 252 4.22 0.44 25.05
N GLY A 253 3.56 1.35 24.31
CA GLY A 253 3.77 2.78 24.40
C GLY A 253 3.90 3.47 23.03
N ASN A 254 3.82 4.80 23.02
CA ASN A 254 3.84 5.62 21.82
C ASN A 254 5.22 5.60 21.11
N GLY A 255 6.33 5.55 21.86
CA GLY A 255 7.68 5.44 21.30
C GLY A 255 7.86 4.19 20.43
N PRO A 256 7.62 2.97 20.98
CA PRO A 256 7.60 1.75 20.18
C PRO A 256 6.62 1.77 19.01
N ALA A 257 5.46 2.45 19.12
CA ALA A 257 4.54 2.63 18.01
C ALA A 257 5.15 3.49 16.88
N GLY A 258 5.87 4.55 17.22
CA GLY A 258 6.61 5.37 16.26
C GLY A 258 7.73 4.61 15.56
N VAL A 259 8.50 3.81 16.31
CA VAL A 259 9.54 2.94 15.74
C VAL A 259 8.91 1.92 14.81
N PHE A 260 7.81 1.25 15.21
CA PHE A 260 7.07 0.32 14.36
C PHE A 260 6.57 0.98 13.08
N SER A 261 6.00 2.19 13.18
CA SER A 261 5.54 2.96 12.03
C SER A 261 6.68 3.26 11.08
N MET A 262 7.84 3.69 11.59
CA MET A 262 9.04 3.96 10.78
C MET A 262 9.53 2.71 10.06
N VAL A 263 9.64 1.58 10.76
CA VAL A 263 10.05 0.29 10.19
C VAL A 263 9.05 -0.18 9.13
N SER A 264 7.74 -0.01 9.38
CA SER A 264 6.69 -0.33 8.40
C SER A 264 6.84 0.50 7.13
N LEU A 265 7.14 1.80 7.28
CA LEU A 265 7.36 2.70 6.16
C LEU A 265 8.59 2.28 5.34
N LEU A 266 9.70 1.93 6.00
CA LEU A 266 10.92 1.42 5.34
C LEU A 266 10.66 0.11 4.60
N SER A 267 9.97 -0.83 5.22
CA SER A 267 9.66 -2.13 4.61
C SER A 267 8.76 -1.97 3.38
N ASN A 268 7.84 -1.00 3.39
CA ASN A 268 6.93 -0.72 2.28
C ASN A 268 7.62 -0.16 1.01
N VAL A 269 8.89 0.20 1.06
CA VAL A 269 9.69 0.48 -0.15
C VAL A 269 9.63 -0.68 -1.14
N VAL A 270 9.59 -1.90 -0.64
CA VAL A 270 9.42 -3.12 -1.45
C VAL A 270 8.08 -3.15 -2.20
N ALA A 271 7.02 -2.57 -1.62
CA ALA A 271 5.69 -2.52 -2.24
C ALA A 271 5.63 -1.68 -3.53
N ILE A 272 6.61 -0.79 -3.75
CA ILE A 272 6.72 -0.01 -5.00
C ILE A 272 7.04 -0.94 -6.17
N ILE A 273 7.92 -1.91 -5.95
CA ILE A 273 8.24 -2.96 -6.94
C ILE A 273 6.97 -3.75 -7.26
N GLN A 274 6.18 -4.09 -6.23
CA GLN A 274 4.88 -4.76 -6.40
C GLN A 274 3.93 -3.95 -7.29
N ALA A 275 3.74 -2.67 -7.00
CA ALA A 275 2.81 -1.82 -7.75
C ALA A 275 3.18 -1.71 -9.24
N GLY A 276 4.47 -1.57 -9.54
CA GLY A 276 4.98 -1.57 -10.91
C GLY A 276 4.75 -2.91 -11.61
N PHE A 277 5.07 -4.01 -10.95
CA PHE A 277 4.86 -5.35 -11.49
C PHE A 277 3.36 -5.67 -11.70
N ALA A 278 2.52 -5.42 -10.71
CA ALA A 278 1.09 -5.71 -10.75
C ALA A 278 0.37 -5.03 -11.92
N THR A 279 0.79 -3.80 -12.28
CA THR A 279 0.23 -3.06 -13.42
C THR A 279 0.46 -3.79 -14.74
N PHE A 280 1.67 -4.28 -14.99
CA PHE A 280 2.01 -5.07 -16.16
C PHE A 280 1.38 -6.47 -16.09
N TRP A 281 1.51 -7.12 -14.93
CA TRP A 281 1.14 -8.51 -14.73
C TRP A 281 -0.36 -8.76 -14.93
N SER A 282 -1.21 -7.88 -14.42
CA SER A 282 -2.66 -7.99 -14.58
C SER A 282 -3.08 -7.99 -16.04
N ALA A 283 -2.53 -7.07 -16.85
CA ALA A 283 -2.82 -7.02 -18.28
C ALA A 283 -2.31 -8.27 -19.01
N PHE A 284 -1.09 -8.71 -18.71
CA PHE A 284 -0.47 -9.87 -19.34
C PHE A 284 -1.24 -11.17 -19.03
N ILE A 285 -1.58 -11.41 -17.76
CA ILE A 285 -2.22 -12.67 -17.37
C ILE A 285 -3.63 -12.79 -17.94
N TYR A 286 -4.43 -11.72 -17.92
CA TYR A 286 -5.79 -11.75 -18.48
C TYR A 286 -5.80 -11.93 -20.01
N ALA A 287 -4.79 -11.46 -20.72
CA ALA A 287 -4.67 -11.68 -22.16
C ALA A 287 -4.21 -13.12 -22.50
N ASN A 288 -3.40 -13.75 -21.65
CA ASN A 288 -2.63 -14.94 -22.04
C ASN A 288 -2.89 -16.18 -21.17
N TYR A 289 -3.78 -16.15 -20.16
CA TYR A 289 -3.97 -17.27 -19.23
C TYR A 289 -4.41 -18.58 -19.89
N LYS A 290 -5.06 -18.52 -21.06
CA LYS A 290 -5.50 -19.72 -21.80
C LYS A 290 -4.40 -20.33 -22.67
N THR A 291 -3.48 -19.51 -23.18
CA THR A 291 -2.52 -19.91 -24.24
C THR A 291 -1.09 -20.03 -23.74
N GLU A 292 -0.71 -19.29 -22.67
CA GLU A 292 0.69 -19.11 -22.26
C GLU A 292 0.94 -19.54 -20.80
N GLN A 293 0.24 -20.60 -20.35
CA GLN A 293 0.33 -21.03 -18.93
C GLN A 293 1.76 -21.33 -18.48
N GLU A 294 2.59 -21.92 -19.35
CA GLU A 294 3.99 -22.24 -19.00
C GLU A 294 4.84 -20.98 -18.83
N LYS A 295 4.60 -19.93 -19.62
CA LYS A 295 5.29 -18.64 -19.41
C LYS A 295 4.85 -17.98 -18.10
N ILE A 296 3.55 -18.08 -17.76
CA ILE A 296 3.01 -17.57 -16.50
C ILE A 296 3.70 -18.26 -15.30
N LYS A 297 3.86 -19.58 -15.36
CA LYS A 297 4.60 -20.33 -14.35
C LYS A 297 6.08 -19.92 -14.24
N GLN A 298 6.74 -19.68 -15.40
CA GLN A 298 8.12 -19.21 -15.42
C GLN A 298 8.26 -17.83 -14.79
N VAL A 299 7.31 -16.92 -15.03
CA VAL A 299 7.31 -15.59 -14.42
C VAL A 299 7.22 -15.66 -12.89
N HIS A 300 6.45 -16.62 -12.34
CA HIS A 300 6.44 -16.88 -10.90
C HIS A 300 7.84 -17.19 -10.36
N ASP A 301 8.59 -18.06 -11.04
CA ASP A 301 9.94 -18.40 -10.63
C ASP A 301 10.91 -17.21 -10.70
N TYR A 302 10.85 -16.43 -11.80
CA TYR A 302 11.69 -15.24 -11.95
C TYR A 302 11.39 -14.19 -10.90
N LEU A 303 10.10 -13.91 -10.65
CA LEU A 303 9.71 -12.91 -9.66
C LEU A 303 10.10 -13.35 -8.24
N THR A 304 9.87 -14.62 -7.91
CA THR A 304 10.26 -15.17 -6.61
C THR A 304 11.77 -15.10 -6.42
N PHE A 305 12.56 -15.46 -7.43
CA PHE A 305 14.01 -15.33 -7.38
C PHE A 305 14.44 -13.88 -7.14
N LEU A 306 13.93 -12.93 -7.94
CA LEU A 306 14.31 -11.52 -7.82
C LEU A 306 13.97 -10.95 -6.44
N ILE A 307 12.80 -11.28 -5.88
CA ILE A 307 12.39 -10.70 -4.61
C ILE A 307 13.14 -11.28 -3.42
N VAL A 308 13.50 -12.59 -3.44
CA VAL A 308 14.31 -13.17 -2.36
C VAL A 308 15.76 -12.70 -2.42
N GLU A 309 16.32 -12.47 -3.61
CA GLU A 309 17.63 -11.83 -3.76
C GLU A 309 17.59 -10.38 -3.25
N PHE A 310 16.55 -9.64 -3.58
CA PHE A 310 16.37 -8.28 -3.08
C PHE A 310 16.22 -8.25 -1.55
N LEU A 311 15.50 -9.21 -0.96
CA LEU A 311 15.44 -9.39 0.49
C LEU A 311 16.84 -9.59 1.08
N CYS A 312 17.68 -10.48 0.50
CA CYS A 312 19.05 -10.69 0.96
C CYS A 312 19.88 -9.40 0.89
N VAL A 313 19.72 -8.60 -0.18
CA VAL A 313 20.36 -7.28 -0.28
C VAL A 313 19.92 -6.36 0.85
N LEU A 314 18.61 -6.27 1.13
CA LEU A 314 18.09 -5.41 2.21
C LEU A 314 18.62 -5.87 3.59
N LEU A 315 18.70 -7.17 3.84
CA LEU A 315 19.27 -7.73 5.07
C LEU A 315 20.80 -7.45 5.17
N ALA A 316 21.53 -7.54 4.06
CA ALA A 316 22.95 -7.24 4.02
C ALA A 316 23.25 -5.76 4.30
N PHE A 317 22.39 -4.85 3.81
CA PHE A 317 22.55 -3.40 3.97
C PHE A 317 21.72 -2.80 5.09
N GLU A 318 21.11 -3.61 5.94
CA GLU A 318 20.26 -3.19 7.05
C GLU A 318 20.96 -2.17 7.97
N ASP A 319 22.18 -2.46 8.40
CA ASP A 319 22.98 -1.58 9.26
C ASP A 319 23.25 -0.22 8.59
N VAL A 320 23.48 -0.22 7.27
CA VAL A 320 23.69 1.00 6.49
C VAL A 320 22.38 1.80 6.40
N ILE A 321 21.25 1.12 6.15
CA ILE A 321 19.93 1.78 6.11
C ILE A 321 19.64 2.46 7.44
N PHE A 322 19.84 1.76 8.56
CA PHE A 322 19.58 2.30 9.90
C PHE A 322 20.65 3.30 10.36
N PHE A 323 21.84 3.29 9.79
CA PHE A 323 22.85 4.33 10.03
C PHE A 323 22.35 5.71 9.56
N PHE A 324 21.63 5.77 8.42
CA PHE A 324 21.04 7.01 7.91
C PHE A 324 19.79 7.48 8.66
N LEU A 325 19.23 6.66 9.56
CA LEU A 325 18.13 7.07 10.43
C LEU A 325 18.64 7.71 11.72
N GLY A 326 17.81 8.57 12.30
CA GLY A 326 18.07 9.16 13.60
C GLY A 326 18.27 8.10 14.69
N PRO A 327 19.12 8.37 15.70
CA PRO A 327 19.48 7.39 16.74
C PRO A 327 18.28 6.74 17.42
N ASP A 328 17.22 7.52 17.66
CA ASP A 328 16.02 7.08 18.40
C ASP A 328 15.22 6.02 17.67
N TYR A 329 15.34 5.93 16.34
CA TYR A 329 14.67 4.93 15.51
C TYR A 329 15.51 3.69 15.21
N ARG A 330 16.79 3.68 15.59
CA ARG A 330 17.71 2.55 15.32
C ARG A 330 17.32 1.27 16.03
N SER A 331 16.58 1.36 17.14
CA SER A 331 16.00 0.18 17.81
C SER A 331 15.08 -0.64 16.89
N GLY A 332 14.51 -0.01 15.85
CA GLY A 332 13.70 -0.66 14.82
C GLY A 332 14.46 -1.65 13.95
N MET A 333 15.80 -1.55 13.88
CA MET A 333 16.64 -2.51 13.15
C MET A 333 16.38 -3.95 13.58
N ALA A 334 16.16 -4.16 14.86
CA ALA A 334 15.92 -5.48 15.43
C ALA A 334 14.66 -6.19 14.90
N VAL A 335 13.64 -5.45 14.46
CA VAL A 335 12.38 -5.99 13.94
C VAL A 335 12.22 -5.81 12.42
N PHE A 336 13.11 -5.07 11.78
CA PHE A 336 13.05 -4.78 10.34
C PHE A 336 13.06 -6.05 9.47
N PRO A 337 13.92 -7.06 9.73
CA PRO A 337 13.91 -8.30 8.95
C PRO A 337 12.53 -8.99 8.94
N ILE A 338 11.85 -9.02 10.09
CA ILE A 338 10.51 -9.61 10.22
C ILE A 338 9.50 -8.81 9.38
N MET A 339 9.58 -7.48 9.43
CA MET A 339 8.66 -6.61 8.71
C MET A 339 8.84 -6.67 7.19
N LEU A 340 10.03 -7.02 6.68
CA LEU A 340 10.27 -7.26 5.26
C LEU A 340 9.47 -8.46 4.71
N LEU A 341 9.11 -9.43 5.54
CA LEU A 341 8.28 -10.56 5.12
C LEU A 341 6.92 -10.12 4.59
N VAL A 342 6.32 -9.05 5.15
CA VAL A 342 5.01 -8.56 4.75
C VAL A 342 4.97 -8.21 3.26
N PRO A 343 5.75 -7.25 2.74
CA PRO A 343 5.72 -6.90 1.32
C PRO A 343 6.31 -8.00 0.43
N VAL A 344 7.27 -8.80 0.90
CA VAL A 344 7.83 -9.91 0.13
C VAL A 344 6.76 -10.96 -0.18
N PHE A 345 5.96 -11.38 0.81
CA PHE A 345 4.85 -12.31 0.57
C PHE A 345 3.75 -11.70 -0.32
N LEU A 346 3.49 -10.40 -0.21
CA LEU A 346 2.55 -9.72 -1.11
C LEU A 346 3.01 -9.75 -2.58
N ILE A 347 4.31 -9.58 -2.83
CA ILE A 347 4.87 -9.67 -4.19
C ILE A 347 4.81 -11.10 -4.73
N ILE A 348 5.19 -12.10 -3.94
CA ILE A 348 5.08 -13.50 -4.35
C ILE A 348 3.62 -13.85 -4.65
N ALA A 349 2.68 -13.31 -3.85
CA ALA A 349 1.25 -13.49 -4.05
C ALA A 349 0.76 -12.98 -5.42
N GLU A 350 1.36 -11.91 -5.96
CA GLU A 350 0.96 -11.37 -7.28
C GLU A 350 0.98 -12.40 -8.39
N THR A 351 1.83 -13.40 -8.33
CA THR A 351 1.88 -14.45 -9.35
C THR A 351 1.06 -15.68 -8.99
N THR A 352 0.62 -15.83 -7.75
CA THR A 352 -0.06 -17.06 -7.30
C THR A 352 -1.58 -16.93 -7.17
N VAL A 353 -2.11 -15.70 -6.98
CA VAL A 353 -3.52 -15.49 -6.59
C VAL A 353 -4.48 -15.27 -7.74
N TYR A 354 -4.01 -15.04 -8.95
CA TYR A 354 -4.89 -14.71 -10.11
C TYR A 354 -5.86 -15.81 -10.50
N GLY A 355 -5.65 -17.06 -10.07
CA GLY A 355 -6.63 -18.13 -10.26
C GLY A 355 -8.03 -17.79 -9.71
N ILE A 356 -8.10 -17.03 -8.60
CA ILE A 356 -9.35 -16.54 -8.01
C ILE A 356 -10.07 -15.58 -8.98
N SER A 357 -9.33 -14.63 -9.55
CA SER A 357 -9.88 -13.63 -10.46
C SER A 357 -10.25 -14.24 -11.82
N ILE A 358 -9.42 -15.15 -12.36
CA ILE A 358 -9.70 -15.91 -13.61
C ILE A 358 -10.97 -16.72 -13.45
N ALA A 359 -11.17 -17.38 -12.30
CA ALA A 359 -12.37 -18.15 -11.98
C ALA A 359 -13.58 -17.26 -11.61
N LYS A 360 -13.41 -15.93 -11.54
CA LYS A 360 -14.45 -14.96 -11.15
C LYS A 360 -15.06 -15.23 -9.77
N LYS A 361 -14.23 -15.61 -8.79
CA LYS A 361 -14.64 -15.93 -7.41
C LYS A 361 -14.01 -14.96 -6.38
N PRO A 362 -14.25 -13.63 -6.45
CA PRO A 362 -13.58 -12.62 -5.61
C PRO A 362 -13.85 -12.79 -4.10
N ILE A 363 -14.87 -13.55 -3.72
CA ILE A 363 -15.18 -13.84 -2.32
C ILE A 363 -13.98 -14.45 -1.58
N HIS A 364 -13.14 -15.25 -2.26
CA HIS A 364 -11.96 -15.84 -1.64
C HIS A 364 -10.88 -14.80 -1.33
N ASP A 365 -10.79 -13.70 -2.08
CA ASP A 365 -9.91 -12.59 -1.73
C ASP A 365 -10.36 -11.91 -0.43
N THR A 366 -11.67 -11.65 -0.32
CA THR A 366 -12.27 -11.08 0.88
C THR A 366 -12.09 -11.99 2.11
N ILE A 367 -12.31 -13.30 1.96
CA ILE A 367 -12.07 -14.28 3.04
C ILE A 367 -10.59 -14.29 3.44
N GLY A 368 -9.67 -14.29 2.48
CA GLY A 368 -8.23 -14.27 2.76
C GLY A 368 -7.80 -13.05 3.57
N ILE A 369 -8.31 -11.88 3.23
CA ILE A 369 -8.06 -10.64 3.99
C ILE A 369 -8.71 -10.71 5.38
N GLY A 370 -9.94 -11.21 5.49
CA GLY A 370 -10.59 -11.43 6.77
C GLY A 370 -9.80 -12.37 7.69
N LEU A 371 -9.27 -13.46 7.14
CA LEU A 371 -8.38 -14.37 7.89
C LEU A 371 -7.11 -13.65 8.37
N SER A 372 -6.54 -12.75 7.55
CA SER A 372 -5.39 -11.93 7.98
C SER A 372 -5.74 -11.05 9.18
N VAL A 373 -6.87 -10.34 9.13
CA VAL A 373 -7.30 -9.48 10.25
C VAL A 373 -7.49 -10.28 11.53
N VAL A 374 -8.24 -11.38 11.47
CA VAL A 374 -8.51 -12.23 12.63
C VAL A 374 -7.22 -12.82 13.19
N SER A 375 -6.36 -13.37 12.33
CA SER A 375 -5.09 -13.95 12.79
C SER A 375 -4.13 -12.88 13.32
N ASN A 376 -4.09 -11.65 12.77
CA ASN A 376 -3.29 -10.57 13.33
C ASN A 376 -3.73 -10.23 14.77
N ILE A 377 -5.03 -10.06 14.99
CA ILE A 377 -5.57 -9.80 16.34
C ILE A 377 -5.18 -10.92 17.30
N LEU A 378 -5.45 -12.17 16.93
CA LEU A 378 -5.14 -13.33 17.77
C LEU A 378 -3.64 -13.46 18.06
N PHE A 379 -2.79 -13.33 17.04
CA PHE A 379 -1.34 -13.43 17.21
C PHE A 379 -0.78 -12.27 18.03
N CYS A 380 -1.29 -11.03 17.87
CA CYS A 380 -0.90 -9.91 18.73
C CYS A 380 -1.24 -10.20 20.19
N MET A 381 -2.45 -10.68 20.48
CA MET A 381 -2.87 -11.01 21.86
C MET A 381 -2.03 -12.13 22.48
N LEU A 382 -1.57 -13.09 21.68
CA LEU A 382 -0.78 -14.22 22.16
C LEU A 382 0.72 -13.89 22.29
N LEU A 383 1.28 -13.15 21.34
CA LEU A 383 2.73 -12.98 21.24
C LEU A 383 3.23 -11.68 21.88
N ALA A 384 2.45 -10.59 21.83
CA ALA A 384 2.91 -9.31 22.34
C ALA A 384 3.17 -9.31 23.86
N PRO A 385 2.40 -9.99 24.75
CA PRO A 385 2.69 -10.01 26.16
C PRO A 385 4.06 -10.60 26.51
N GLY A 386 4.54 -11.57 25.73
CA GLY A 386 5.85 -12.21 25.98
C GLY A 386 7.00 -11.60 25.18
N PHE A 387 6.72 -11.06 24.00
CA PHE A 387 7.77 -10.62 23.06
C PHE A 387 7.72 -9.13 22.73
N GLY A 388 6.79 -8.35 23.33
CA GLY A 388 6.69 -6.91 23.11
C GLY A 388 6.54 -6.56 21.62
N LEU A 389 7.35 -5.61 21.15
CA LEU A 389 7.35 -5.15 19.76
C LEU A 389 7.62 -6.28 18.76
N TYR A 390 8.53 -7.20 19.08
CA TYR A 390 8.78 -8.39 18.24
C TYR A 390 7.50 -9.22 18.05
N GLY A 391 6.75 -9.42 19.13
CA GLY A 391 5.50 -10.18 19.09
C GLY A 391 4.48 -9.59 18.12
N VAL A 392 4.34 -8.26 18.07
CA VAL A 392 3.44 -7.59 17.11
C VAL A 392 3.96 -7.68 15.67
N CYS A 393 5.26 -7.52 15.46
CA CYS A 393 5.85 -7.67 14.13
C CYS A 393 5.68 -9.10 13.58
N ILE A 394 5.91 -10.11 14.42
CA ILE A 394 5.67 -11.53 14.08
C ILE A 394 4.17 -11.77 13.80
N ALA A 395 3.29 -11.18 14.60
CA ALA A 395 1.84 -11.29 14.40
C ALA A 395 1.41 -10.74 13.04
N LEU A 396 1.88 -9.55 12.69
CA LEU A 396 1.56 -8.92 11.41
C LEU A 396 2.14 -9.71 10.23
N ALA A 397 3.40 -10.13 10.29
CA ALA A 397 4.02 -10.97 9.27
C ALA A 397 3.29 -12.32 9.14
N GLY A 398 3.03 -13.00 10.26
CA GLY A 398 2.30 -14.26 10.32
C GLY A 398 0.89 -14.18 9.75
N SER A 399 0.17 -13.09 10.03
CA SER A 399 -1.18 -12.87 9.49
C SER A 399 -1.17 -12.70 7.96
N ASN A 400 -0.17 -12.02 7.41
CA ASN A 400 0.01 -11.90 5.97
C ASN A 400 0.40 -13.24 5.32
N ILE A 401 1.15 -14.08 6.03
CA ILE A 401 1.45 -15.45 5.59
C ILE A 401 0.17 -16.30 5.56
N VAL A 402 -0.70 -16.20 6.57
CA VAL A 402 -2.00 -16.90 6.59
C VAL A 402 -2.84 -16.49 5.37
N MET A 403 -2.92 -15.20 5.08
CA MET A 403 -3.59 -14.67 3.89
C MET A 403 -2.97 -15.24 2.60
N PHE A 404 -1.65 -15.18 2.48
CA PHE A 404 -0.90 -15.71 1.33
C PHE A 404 -1.20 -17.19 1.11
N LEU A 405 -1.10 -18.00 2.15
CA LEU A 405 -1.34 -19.45 2.07
C LEU A 405 -2.77 -19.76 1.63
N TYR A 406 -3.77 -19.14 2.27
CA TYR A 406 -5.16 -19.36 1.91
C TYR A 406 -5.44 -19.00 0.44
N ARG A 407 -5.07 -17.78 0.05
CA ARG A 407 -5.32 -17.28 -1.32
C ARG A 407 -4.56 -18.11 -2.35
N THR A 408 -3.30 -18.45 -2.09
CA THR A 408 -2.49 -19.29 -2.99
C THR A 408 -3.07 -20.69 -3.12
N ILE A 409 -3.42 -21.38 -2.03
CA ILE A 409 -4.00 -22.74 -2.07
C ILE A 409 -5.31 -22.74 -2.88
N VAL A 410 -6.19 -21.78 -2.64
CA VAL A 410 -7.45 -21.69 -3.39
C VAL A 410 -7.21 -21.37 -4.86
N ALA A 411 -6.35 -20.38 -5.15
CA ALA A 411 -6.05 -19.96 -6.51
C ALA A 411 -5.41 -21.07 -7.35
N GLN A 412 -4.46 -21.83 -6.77
CA GLN A 412 -3.78 -22.92 -7.48
C GLN A 412 -4.69 -24.10 -7.80
N LYS A 413 -5.77 -24.31 -7.02
CA LYS A 413 -6.83 -25.29 -7.36
C LYS A 413 -7.69 -24.82 -8.54
N LEU A 414 -7.80 -23.51 -8.75
CA LEU A 414 -8.61 -22.92 -9.84
C LEU A 414 -7.78 -22.71 -11.11
N TYR A 415 -6.53 -22.30 -10.97
CA TYR A 415 -5.59 -22.07 -12.07
C TYR A 415 -4.15 -22.25 -11.57
N CYS A 416 -3.42 -23.22 -12.12
CA CYS A 416 -2.06 -23.54 -11.72
C CYS A 416 -1.07 -22.55 -12.36
N SER A 417 -0.42 -21.72 -11.51
CA SER A 417 0.60 -20.73 -11.89
C SER A 417 1.98 -21.02 -11.29
N ILE A 418 2.13 -22.09 -10.50
CA ILE A 418 3.39 -22.47 -9.84
C ILE A 418 3.99 -23.69 -10.57
N VAL A 419 5.28 -23.62 -10.93
CA VAL A 419 6.02 -24.74 -11.56
C VAL A 419 6.23 -25.87 -10.57
N SER A 420 6.71 -25.54 -9.37
CA SER A 420 7.08 -26.52 -8.34
C SER A 420 6.76 -26.02 -6.95
N TYR A 421 5.72 -26.58 -6.35
CA TYR A 421 5.35 -26.29 -4.96
C TYR A 421 6.50 -26.60 -3.98
N LYS A 422 7.23 -27.71 -4.21
CA LYS A 422 8.39 -28.06 -3.36
C LYS A 422 9.46 -26.98 -3.36
N ARG A 423 9.77 -26.43 -4.55
CA ARG A 423 10.76 -25.35 -4.68
C ARG A 423 10.28 -24.07 -4.02
N THR A 424 9.06 -23.62 -4.29
CA THR A 424 8.50 -22.41 -3.66
C THR A 424 8.45 -22.55 -2.14
N THR A 425 8.03 -23.70 -1.61
CA THR A 425 8.02 -23.96 -0.16
C THR A 425 9.43 -23.94 0.41
N LEU A 426 10.42 -24.60 -0.23
CA LEU A 426 11.81 -24.60 0.20
C LEU A 426 12.38 -23.17 0.27
N VAL A 427 12.12 -22.38 -0.75
CA VAL A 427 12.54 -20.96 -0.82
C VAL A 427 11.95 -20.15 0.32
N CYS A 428 10.64 -20.32 0.61
CA CYS A 428 10.00 -19.67 1.75
C CYS A 428 10.59 -20.13 3.10
N LEU A 429 10.93 -21.41 3.26
CA LEU A 429 11.56 -21.90 4.48
C LEU A 429 12.96 -21.31 4.67
N ILE A 430 13.77 -21.27 3.62
CA ILE A 430 15.11 -20.62 3.67
C ILE A 430 14.95 -19.14 4.02
N MET A 431 13.96 -18.44 3.46
CA MET A 431 13.67 -17.04 3.78
C MET A 431 13.40 -16.85 5.28
N PHE A 432 12.61 -17.72 5.91
CA PHE A 432 12.38 -17.64 7.36
C PHE A 432 13.66 -17.86 8.16
N VAL A 433 14.50 -18.80 7.75
CA VAL A 433 15.80 -19.06 8.41
C VAL A 433 16.72 -17.84 8.29
N LEU A 434 16.77 -17.21 7.11
CA LEU A 434 17.59 -16.00 6.89
C LEU A 434 17.10 -14.82 7.71
N VAL A 435 15.78 -14.58 7.75
CA VAL A 435 15.17 -13.51 8.58
C VAL A 435 15.41 -13.77 10.06
N PHE A 436 15.24 -15.00 10.52
CA PHE A 436 15.53 -15.36 11.91
C PHE A 436 17.01 -15.15 12.26
N ALA A 437 17.92 -15.60 11.38
CA ALA A 437 19.35 -15.41 11.58
C ALA A 437 19.72 -13.91 11.61
N ALA A 438 19.15 -13.08 10.75
CA ALA A 438 19.37 -11.64 10.75
C ALA A 438 18.92 -10.99 12.07
N CYS A 439 17.77 -11.41 12.62
CA CYS A 439 17.29 -10.94 13.92
C CYS A 439 18.22 -11.33 15.07
N VAL A 440 18.71 -12.59 15.08
CA VAL A 440 19.64 -13.08 16.13
C VAL A 440 21.01 -12.40 16.03
N MET A 441 21.46 -12.08 14.82
CA MET A 441 22.75 -11.42 14.56
C MET A 441 22.65 -9.89 14.59
N ASN A 442 21.59 -9.34 15.17
CA ASN A 442 21.44 -7.90 15.30
C ASN A 442 22.63 -7.29 16.05
N GLY A 443 23.22 -6.20 15.49
CA GLY A 443 24.43 -5.56 16.00
C GLY A 443 25.75 -6.18 15.50
N ASN A 444 25.73 -7.27 14.71
CA ASN A 444 26.92 -7.85 14.09
C ASN A 444 26.84 -7.78 12.55
N PHE A 445 27.30 -6.64 12.01
CA PHE A 445 27.26 -6.37 10.57
C PHE A 445 27.91 -7.49 9.73
N VAL A 446 29.11 -7.97 10.15
CA VAL A 446 29.85 -8.97 9.40
C VAL A 446 29.09 -10.31 9.33
N ALA A 447 28.49 -10.73 10.44
CA ALA A 447 27.71 -11.95 10.49
C ALA A 447 26.44 -11.85 9.63
N LYS A 448 25.71 -10.72 9.70
CA LYS A 448 24.54 -10.47 8.84
C LYS A 448 24.91 -10.45 7.36
N LEU A 449 26.00 -9.78 6.99
CA LEU A 449 26.51 -9.76 5.62
C LEU A 449 26.84 -11.17 5.13
N ALA A 450 27.55 -11.96 5.94
CA ALA A 450 27.91 -13.34 5.59
C ALA A 450 26.69 -14.24 5.39
N VAL A 451 25.69 -14.15 6.29
CA VAL A 451 24.42 -14.91 6.18
C VAL A 451 23.62 -14.48 4.95
N SER A 452 23.53 -13.18 4.68
CA SER A 452 22.80 -12.65 3.53
C SER A 452 23.47 -13.06 2.21
N LEU A 453 24.79 -12.97 2.10
CA LEU A 453 25.54 -13.45 0.93
C LEU A 453 25.43 -14.97 0.76
N GLY A 454 25.45 -15.73 1.87
CA GLY A 454 25.19 -17.16 1.84
C GLY A 454 23.77 -17.48 1.32
N GLY A 455 22.78 -16.72 1.76
CA GLY A 455 21.41 -16.81 1.26
C GLY A 455 21.31 -16.55 -0.24
N MET A 456 21.96 -15.48 -0.74
CA MET A 456 22.03 -15.17 -2.17
C MET A 456 22.61 -16.34 -2.97
N VAL A 457 23.73 -16.89 -2.52
CA VAL A 457 24.36 -18.05 -3.20
C VAL A 457 23.41 -19.25 -3.24
N ILE A 458 22.72 -19.55 -2.13
CA ILE A 458 21.75 -20.64 -2.07
C ILE A 458 20.60 -20.40 -3.08
N TYR A 459 20.05 -19.21 -3.15
CA TYR A 459 18.97 -18.90 -4.10
C TYR A 459 19.45 -18.94 -5.55
N ILE A 460 20.65 -18.47 -5.85
CA ILE A 460 21.29 -18.60 -7.17
C ILE A 460 21.42 -20.08 -7.56
N ILE A 461 21.80 -20.95 -6.64
CA ILE A 461 21.91 -22.40 -6.90
C ILE A 461 20.51 -23.01 -7.19
N ILE A 462 19.50 -22.65 -6.39
CA ILE A 462 18.13 -23.16 -6.55
C ILE A 462 17.54 -22.71 -7.91
N TYR A 463 17.79 -21.46 -8.31
CA TYR A 463 17.24 -20.84 -9.50
C TYR A 463 18.24 -20.75 -10.67
N ARG A 464 19.35 -21.52 -10.64
CA ARG A 464 20.43 -21.45 -11.65
C ARG A 464 19.95 -21.54 -13.09
N ARG A 465 18.93 -22.35 -13.37
CA ARG A 465 18.36 -22.52 -14.72
C ARG A 465 17.65 -21.24 -15.18
N GLN A 466 16.85 -20.62 -14.31
CA GLN A 466 16.13 -19.38 -14.55
C GLN A 466 17.13 -18.23 -14.77
N LEU A 467 18.16 -18.16 -13.94
CA LEU A 467 19.21 -17.14 -14.07
C LEU A 467 19.95 -17.26 -15.42
N MET A 468 20.34 -18.47 -15.82
CA MET A 468 21.00 -18.70 -17.11
C MET A 468 20.08 -18.32 -18.29
N SER A 469 18.79 -18.66 -18.22
CA SER A 469 17.81 -18.26 -19.24
C SER A 469 17.65 -16.74 -19.33
N ALA A 470 17.59 -16.05 -18.18
CA ALA A 470 17.49 -14.59 -18.12
C ALA A 470 18.75 -13.91 -18.70
N ILE A 471 19.94 -14.42 -18.38
CA ILE A 471 21.21 -13.93 -18.94
C ILE A 471 21.28 -14.15 -20.45
N ALA A 472 20.84 -15.31 -20.95
CA ALA A 472 20.79 -15.60 -22.39
C ALA A 472 19.85 -14.61 -23.12
N LEU A 473 18.65 -14.38 -22.58
CA LEU A 473 17.69 -13.43 -23.12
C LEU A 473 18.23 -11.98 -23.13
N ALA A 474 18.87 -11.58 -22.03
CA ALA A 474 19.47 -10.25 -21.94
C ALA A 474 20.60 -10.05 -22.97
N LYS A 475 21.45 -11.06 -23.19
CA LYS A 475 22.48 -11.03 -24.24
C LYS A 475 21.89 -10.91 -25.63
N GLU A 476 20.81 -11.62 -25.92
CA GLU A 476 20.10 -11.57 -27.21
C GLU A 476 19.51 -10.16 -27.46
N ILE A 477 18.85 -9.57 -26.45
CA ILE A 477 18.29 -8.22 -26.54
C ILE A 477 19.39 -7.19 -26.77
N ILE A 478 20.48 -7.23 -25.99
CA ILE A 478 21.61 -6.31 -26.12
C ILE A 478 22.29 -6.49 -27.47
N GLY A 479 22.50 -7.72 -27.92
CA GLY A 479 23.05 -8.03 -29.25
C GLY A 479 22.17 -7.47 -30.38
N GLY A 480 20.86 -7.60 -30.27
CA GLY A 480 19.89 -7.04 -31.21
C GLY A 480 19.92 -5.49 -31.26
N PHE A 481 20.07 -4.83 -30.10
CA PHE A 481 20.22 -3.36 -30.04
C PHE A 481 21.55 -2.88 -30.64
N LEU A 482 22.66 -3.58 -30.39
CA LEU A 482 23.97 -3.24 -30.93
C LEU A 482 24.04 -3.43 -32.46
N ASN A 483 23.39 -4.46 -32.98
CA ASN A 483 23.30 -4.70 -34.43
C ASN A 483 22.41 -3.67 -35.16
N LYS A 484 21.30 -3.20 -34.51
CA LYS A 484 20.48 -2.12 -35.06
C LYS A 484 21.17 -0.73 -35.07
N LYS A 485 22.18 -0.53 -34.24
CA LYS A 485 22.98 0.71 -34.23
C LYS A 485 24.11 0.71 -35.26
N LYS A 486 24.43 -0.46 -35.83
CA LYS A 486 25.48 -0.62 -36.87
C LYS A 486 24.93 -0.70 -38.30
N ALA A 487 23.61 -0.87 -38.44
CA ALA A 487 22.90 -0.76 -39.70
C ALA A 487 22.18 0.61 -39.81
#